data_f6bf8204fec05c894610d80f2858860f
#
_entry.id   f6bf8204fec05c894610d80f2858860f
#
_cell.length_a   1.000
_cell.length_b   1.000
_cell.length_c   1.000
_cell.angle_alpha   90.00
_cell.angle_beta   90.00
_cell.angle_gamma   90.00
#
_symmetry.space_group_name_H-M   'P 1'
#
loop_
_entity.id
_entity.type
_entity.pdbx_description
1 polymer ?
#
loop_
_entity_poly.entity_id
_entity_poly.type
_entity_poly.pdbx_seq_one_letter_code
_entity_poly.pdbx_strand_id
1 'polypeptide(L)'
;MLIEGSFELEFGTFPIAVMAVHNRSLGGIDDSEGLRVRVKRLLQAESIALKVQDLQAADADVRLVVTGDFNAFEFTDGYVDVLGVITGDFDPSTSLVCSEVSCAGDLVEPNMDNEVLWLPDAERYSFIFRGNAQVLDHALTSEKLAAEISDVEYGRGNADAAVDLINDVGSVLRSSDHDGLVIYVLQDEDADGVPNDDDFCPSTTLPENVPTRELGTNRFADTDGDGVFDTTPPSGKGPGKAFDMQDTAGCSCEQIIDAQGLGNGHTKFGCSIEAMENWVFAVAP
;
A
#
# COMPACT_ATOMS: atom_id res chain seq x y z
N MET A 1 11.79 -6.15 15.40
CA MET A 1 13.14 -5.91 14.83
C MET A 1 12.97 -4.99 13.63
N LEU A 2 13.72 -3.90 13.54
CA LEU A 2 13.71 -3.01 12.38
C LEU A 2 14.97 -3.26 11.54
N ILE A 3 14.81 -3.38 10.23
CA ILE A 3 15.88 -3.49 9.24
C ILE A 3 15.61 -2.41 8.19
N GLU A 4 16.60 -1.57 7.93
CA GLU A 4 16.58 -0.60 6.85
C GLU A 4 17.65 -1.03 5.83
N GLY A 5 17.27 -1.05 4.55
CA GLY A 5 18.14 -1.51 3.48
C GLY A 5 17.59 -1.11 2.12
N SER A 6 18.27 -1.55 1.07
CA SER A 6 17.80 -1.38 -0.30
C SER A 6 18.02 -2.64 -1.12
N PHE A 7 17.14 -2.90 -2.06
CA PHE A 7 17.38 -3.87 -3.12
C PHE A 7 18.01 -3.15 -4.32
N GLU A 8 19.03 -3.76 -4.90
CA GLU A 8 19.58 -3.33 -6.17
C GLU A 8 18.76 -3.98 -7.27
N LEU A 9 18.08 -3.18 -8.06
CA LEU A 9 17.23 -3.61 -9.17
C LEU A 9 17.89 -3.23 -10.51
N GLU A 10 17.35 -3.70 -11.61
CA GLU A 10 17.92 -3.43 -12.96
C GLU A 10 17.91 -1.93 -13.28
N PHE A 11 16.91 -1.20 -12.76
CA PHE A 11 16.67 0.21 -13.06
C PHE A 11 16.97 1.16 -11.89
N GLY A 12 17.56 0.67 -10.79
CA GLY A 12 17.90 1.51 -9.64
C GLY A 12 17.92 0.78 -8.30
N THR A 13 17.79 1.54 -7.21
CA THR A 13 17.71 0.98 -5.85
C THR A 13 16.32 1.17 -5.27
N PHE A 14 15.78 0.14 -4.63
CA PHE A 14 14.52 0.17 -3.92
C PHE A 14 14.79 0.20 -2.41
N PRO A 15 14.82 1.38 -1.77
CA PRO A 15 14.98 1.47 -0.33
C PRO A 15 13.71 1.03 0.38
N ILE A 16 13.85 0.24 1.45
CA ILE A 16 12.74 -0.25 2.26
C ILE A 16 13.13 -0.38 3.73
N ALA A 17 12.20 -0.05 4.61
CA ALA A 17 12.27 -0.32 6.04
C ALA A 17 11.29 -1.44 6.40
N VAL A 18 11.79 -2.52 7.00
CA VAL A 18 11.00 -3.67 7.42
C VAL A 18 11.03 -3.80 8.93
N MET A 19 9.88 -3.72 9.57
CA MET A 19 9.73 -3.94 11.00
C MET A 19 9.03 -5.27 11.27
N ALA A 20 9.79 -6.29 11.67
CA ALA A 20 9.24 -7.58 12.06
C ALA A 20 8.77 -7.56 13.52
N VAL A 21 7.52 -8.01 13.75
CA VAL A 21 6.87 -8.03 15.07
C VAL A 21 6.38 -9.43 15.43
N HIS A 22 6.28 -9.68 16.73
CA HIS A 22 5.55 -10.80 17.32
C HIS A 22 4.99 -10.33 18.66
N ASN A 23 3.72 -9.96 18.66
CA ASN A 23 3.06 -9.34 19.79
C ASN A 23 2.54 -10.39 20.80
N ARG A 24 2.16 -9.91 21.98
CA ARG A 24 1.58 -10.74 23.04
C ARG A 24 0.22 -11.31 22.61
N SER A 25 0.09 -12.63 22.66
CA SER A 25 -1.16 -13.32 22.34
C SER A 25 -2.29 -13.00 23.33
N LEU A 26 -3.53 -13.38 22.95
CA LEU A 26 -4.75 -13.24 23.75
C LEU A 26 -4.79 -14.17 24.98
N GLY A 27 -3.86 -15.13 25.12
CA GLY A 27 -3.88 -16.09 26.22
C GLY A 27 -3.89 -15.43 27.60
N GLY A 28 -4.93 -15.69 28.39
CA GLY A 28 -5.13 -15.12 29.71
C GLY A 28 -5.77 -13.73 29.76
N ILE A 29 -6.33 -13.24 28.65
CA ILE A 29 -6.90 -11.88 28.57
C ILE A 29 -8.16 -11.69 29.44
N ASP A 30 -8.88 -12.78 29.72
CA ASP A 30 -10.12 -12.84 30.50
C ASP A 30 -9.94 -13.38 31.92
N ASP A 31 -8.75 -13.84 32.31
CA ASP A 31 -8.53 -14.41 33.64
C ASP A 31 -8.06 -13.36 34.67
N SER A 32 -7.58 -13.81 35.81
CA SER A 32 -7.10 -12.93 36.89
C SER A 32 -5.92 -12.05 36.49
N GLU A 33 -5.17 -12.42 35.42
CA GLU A 33 -4.05 -11.66 34.86
C GLU A 33 -4.47 -10.80 33.68
N GLY A 34 -5.75 -10.74 33.32
CA GLY A 34 -6.28 -10.14 32.13
C GLY A 34 -5.84 -8.68 31.94
N LEU A 35 -5.90 -7.87 32.98
CA LEU A 35 -5.39 -6.48 32.89
C LEU A 35 -3.92 -6.42 32.47
N ARG A 36 -3.06 -7.27 33.04
CA ARG A 36 -1.63 -7.32 32.68
C ARG A 36 -1.44 -7.70 31.19
N VAL A 37 -2.26 -8.61 30.68
CA VAL A 37 -2.21 -9.01 29.27
C VAL A 37 -2.65 -7.85 28.39
N ARG A 38 -3.79 -7.21 28.70
CA ARG A 38 -4.30 -6.06 27.95
C ARG A 38 -3.31 -4.89 27.91
N VAL A 39 -2.79 -4.52 29.09
CA VAL A 39 -1.78 -3.42 29.19
C VAL A 39 -0.52 -3.76 28.39
N LYS A 40 -0.04 -5.01 28.43
CA LYS A 40 1.13 -5.39 27.64
C LYS A 40 0.87 -5.28 26.13
N ARG A 41 -0.30 -5.70 25.66
CA ARG A 41 -0.70 -5.58 24.25
C ARG A 41 -0.78 -4.11 23.81
N LEU A 42 -1.42 -3.26 24.64
CA LEU A 42 -1.48 -1.82 24.38
C LEU A 42 -0.09 -1.20 24.29
N LEU A 43 0.77 -1.41 25.27
CA LEU A 43 2.12 -0.83 25.29
C LEU A 43 3.00 -1.32 24.13
N GLN A 44 2.82 -2.56 23.66
CA GLN A 44 3.50 -3.04 22.46
C GLN A 44 2.99 -2.31 21.22
N ALA A 45 1.67 -2.16 21.09
CA ALA A 45 1.08 -1.43 19.95
C ALA A 45 1.51 0.05 19.94
N GLU A 46 1.41 0.75 21.07
CA GLU A 46 1.88 2.15 21.20
C GLU A 46 3.37 2.29 20.90
N SER A 47 4.21 1.33 21.32
CA SER A 47 5.65 1.36 21.03
C SER A 47 5.96 1.18 19.54
N ILE A 48 5.18 0.35 18.82
CA ILE A 48 5.28 0.18 17.37
C ILE A 48 4.80 1.45 16.68
N ALA A 49 3.62 1.97 17.06
CA ALA A 49 3.04 3.19 16.52
C ALA A 49 3.99 4.38 16.61
N LEU A 50 4.60 4.62 17.77
CA LEU A 50 5.61 5.68 17.96
C LEU A 50 6.82 5.50 17.03
N LYS A 51 7.27 4.26 16.81
CA LYS A 51 8.39 4.00 15.91
C LYS A 51 8.00 4.18 14.44
N VAL A 52 6.78 3.81 14.06
CA VAL A 52 6.20 4.10 12.74
C VAL A 52 6.18 5.63 12.51
N GLN A 53 5.60 6.38 13.48
CA GLN A 53 5.52 7.83 13.39
C GLN A 53 6.90 8.49 13.29
N ASP A 54 7.90 8.01 14.05
CA ASP A 54 9.28 8.52 13.97
C ASP A 54 9.85 8.33 12.55
N LEU A 55 9.60 7.20 11.88
CA LEU A 55 10.09 6.91 10.54
C LEU A 55 9.38 7.77 9.48
N GLN A 56 8.05 7.87 9.52
CA GLN A 56 7.28 8.72 8.61
C GLN A 56 7.60 10.21 8.79
N ALA A 57 7.85 10.66 10.01
CA ALA A 57 8.26 12.04 10.27
C ALA A 57 9.70 12.36 9.81
N ALA A 58 10.57 11.34 9.74
CA ALA A 58 11.93 11.51 9.24
C ALA A 58 11.98 11.53 7.70
N ASP A 59 11.11 10.79 7.04
CA ASP A 59 11.00 10.69 5.60
C ASP A 59 9.52 10.44 5.23
N ALA A 60 8.88 11.42 4.57
CA ALA A 60 7.48 11.31 4.16
C ALA A 60 7.25 10.26 3.05
N ASP A 61 8.30 9.95 2.29
CA ASP A 61 8.28 8.97 1.20
C ASP A 61 8.87 7.62 1.63
N VAL A 62 8.97 7.36 2.95
CA VAL A 62 9.52 6.10 3.44
C VAL A 62 8.67 4.91 2.98
N ARG A 63 9.31 3.92 2.35
CA ARG A 63 8.70 2.62 2.10
C ARG A 63 8.85 1.78 3.36
N LEU A 64 7.83 1.80 4.22
CA LEU A 64 7.81 1.08 5.49
C LEU A 64 6.78 -0.04 5.46
N VAL A 65 7.19 -1.23 5.87
CA VAL A 65 6.27 -2.33 6.20
C VAL A 65 6.50 -2.80 7.63
N VAL A 66 5.42 -2.89 8.40
CA VAL A 66 5.38 -3.58 9.70
C VAL A 66 4.67 -4.91 9.49
N THR A 67 5.36 -6.03 9.70
CA THR A 67 4.84 -7.36 9.38
C THR A 67 5.16 -8.40 10.44
N GLY A 68 4.39 -9.47 10.49
CA GLY A 68 4.54 -10.60 11.41
C GLY A 68 3.27 -10.95 12.16
N ASP A 69 3.42 -11.73 13.24
CA ASP A 69 2.31 -12.12 14.11
C ASP A 69 1.99 -11.01 15.11
N PHE A 70 0.92 -10.25 14.80
CA PHE A 70 0.40 -9.22 15.71
C PHE A 70 -0.42 -9.81 16.86
N ASN A 71 -0.81 -11.08 16.75
CA ASN A 71 -1.76 -11.71 17.66
C ASN A 71 -3.05 -10.87 17.82
N ALA A 72 -3.47 -10.22 16.77
CA ALA A 72 -4.61 -9.33 16.70
C ALA A 72 -5.36 -9.58 15.39
N PHE A 73 -6.67 -9.36 15.40
CA PHE A 73 -7.51 -9.46 14.22
C PHE A 73 -7.45 -8.15 13.43
N GLU A 74 -7.92 -8.17 12.18
CA GLU A 74 -8.11 -6.99 11.33
C GLU A 74 -9.16 -6.00 11.86
N PHE A 75 -9.89 -6.40 12.90
CA PHE A 75 -10.86 -5.60 13.64
C PHE A 75 -10.55 -5.64 15.14
N THR A 76 -11.13 -4.73 15.91
CA THR A 76 -10.95 -4.72 17.37
C THR A 76 -11.50 -5.99 18.04
N ASP A 77 -10.73 -6.58 18.93
CA ASP A 77 -11.17 -7.70 19.79
C ASP A 77 -12.01 -7.25 21.01
N GLY A 78 -12.20 -5.93 21.14
CA GLY A 78 -12.90 -5.30 22.27
C GLY A 78 -12.07 -5.18 23.55
N TYR A 79 -10.92 -5.83 23.63
CA TYR A 79 -9.98 -5.72 24.75
C TYR A 79 -8.92 -4.67 24.50
N VAL A 80 -8.28 -4.73 23.32
CA VAL A 80 -7.24 -3.80 22.85
C VAL A 80 -7.28 -3.77 21.33
N ASP A 81 -7.59 -2.64 20.76
CA ASP A 81 -7.50 -2.42 19.32
C ASP A 81 -6.03 -2.22 18.91
N VAL A 82 -5.31 -3.33 18.77
CA VAL A 82 -3.87 -3.34 18.49
C VAL A 82 -3.58 -2.75 17.11
N LEU A 83 -4.35 -3.14 16.09
CA LEU A 83 -4.11 -2.63 14.74
C LEU A 83 -4.50 -1.18 14.61
N GLY A 84 -5.67 -0.76 15.13
CA GLY A 84 -6.06 0.66 15.12
C GLY A 84 -5.01 1.56 15.76
N VAL A 85 -4.38 1.15 16.88
CA VAL A 85 -3.27 1.90 17.50
C VAL A 85 -2.07 2.03 16.56
N ILE A 86 -1.72 0.98 15.81
CA ILE A 86 -0.52 0.98 14.96
C ILE A 86 -0.78 1.66 13.61
N THR A 87 -2.00 1.56 13.11
CA THR A 87 -2.35 2.16 11.81
C THR A 87 -2.74 3.63 11.88
N GLY A 88 -3.05 4.17 13.07
CA GLY A 88 -3.57 5.53 13.22
C GLY A 88 -5.10 5.64 13.09
N ASP A 89 -5.83 4.50 13.13
CA ASP A 89 -7.30 4.46 13.12
C ASP A 89 -7.85 3.99 14.48
N PHE A 90 -7.38 4.63 15.56
CA PHE A 90 -7.66 4.18 16.92
C PHE A 90 -8.79 4.94 17.61
N ASP A 91 -9.86 4.23 17.94
CA ASP A 91 -10.91 4.72 18.85
C ASP A 91 -10.76 4.09 20.25
N PRO A 92 -10.29 4.84 21.26
CA PRO A 92 -10.15 4.33 22.61
C PRO A 92 -11.45 3.78 23.22
N SER A 93 -12.62 4.21 22.74
CA SER A 93 -13.92 3.76 23.24
C SER A 93 -14.24 2.31 22.88
N THR A 94 -13.56 1.75 21.89
CA THR A 94 -13.70 0.36 21.43
C THR A 94 -12.82 -0.62 22.19
N SER A 95 -11.94 -0.12 23.07
CA SER A 95 -10.93 -0.90 23.78
C SER A 95 -11.17 -0.90 25.29
N LEU A 96 -11.48 -2.06 25.87
CA LEU A 96 -11.69 -2.21 27.32
C LEU A 96 -10.52 -1.65 28.15
N VAL A 97 -9.28 -1.89 27.70
CA VAL A 97 -8.07 -1.44 28.39
C VAL A 97 -8.06 0.06 28.64
N CYS A 98 -8.66 0.87 27.76
CA CYS A 98 -8.70 2.34 27.90
C CYS A 98 -9.67 2.80 29.00
N SER A 99 -10.56 1.92 29.48
CA SER A 99 -11.35 2.16 30.68
C SER A 99 -10.58 1.83 31.98
N GLU A 100 -9.49 1.07 31.87
CA GLU A 100 -8.69 0.56 32.99
C GLU A 100 -7.39 1.36 33.19
N VAL A 101 -6.78 1.83 32.07
CA VAL A 101 -5.58 2.67 32.06
C VAL A 101 -5.73 3.79 31.04
N SER A 102 -4.82 4.77 31.07
CA SER A 102 -4.80 5.83 30.05
C SER A 102 -4.24 5.30 28.74
N CYS A 103 -4.93 5.53 27.64
CA CYS A 103 -4.45 5.28 26.28
C CYS A 103 -3.93 6.58 25.65
N ALA A 104 -2.93 6.48 24.79
CA ALA A 104 -2.30 7.65 24.16
C ALA A 104 -3.17 8.33 23.09
N GLY A 105 -4.19 7.65 22.57
CA GLY A 105 -4.99 8.11 21.43
C GLY A 105 -4.31 7.79 20.11
N ASP A 106 -4.63 8.56 19.08
CA ASP A 106 -4.01 8.43 17.77
C ASP A 106 -2.53 8.87 17.81
N LEU A 107 -1.65 8.02 17.29
CA LEU A 107 -0.20 8.17 17.34
C LEU A 107 0.45 8.20 15.95
N VAL A 108 -0.28 7.89 14.89
CA VAL A 108 0.28 7.68 13.55
C VAL A 108 -0.46 8.52 12.52
N GLU A 109 0.28 9.44 11.86
CA GLU A 109 -0.21 10.31 10.79
C GLU A 109 0.92 10.55 9.78
N PRO A 110 0.76 10.23 8.49
CA PRO A 110 -0.44 9.62 7.88
C PRO A 110 -0.67 8.18 8.35
N ASN A 111 -1.92 7.71 8.19
CA ASN A 111 -2.30 6.35 8.57
C ASN A 111 -1.53 5.30 7.77
N MET A 112 -1.37 4.11 8.37
CA MET A 112 -0.85 2.93 7.66
C MET A 112 -1.99 2.13 7.06
N ASP A 113 -1.77 1.56 5.88
CA ASP A 113 -2.69 0.62 5.26
C ASP A 113 -2.46 -0.82 5.77
N ASN A 114 -3.54 -1.60 5.87
CA ASN A 114 -3.45 -3.03 6.20
C ASN A 114 -3.72 -3.86 4.96
N GLU A 115 -2.68 -4.38 4.35
CA GLU A 115 -2.72 -5.01 3.02
C GLU A 115 -3.54 -6.30 2.98
N VAL A 116 -3.74 -6.98 4.12
CA VAL A 116 -4.58 -8.18 4.16
C VAL A 116 -6.05 -7.89 3.82
N LEU A 117 -6.48 -6.62 3.90
CA LEU A 117 -7.84 -6.21 3.55
C LEU A 117 -8.13 -6.29 2.03
N TRP A 118 -7.11 -6.39 1.20
CA TRP A 118 -7.26 -6.65 -0.25
C TRP A 118 -7.74 -8.07 -0.54
N LEU A 119 -7.46 -9.00 0.38
CA LEU A 119 -7.86 -10.39 0.21
C LEU A 119 -9.38 -10.57 0.33
N PRO A 120 -10.00 -11.44 -0.48
CA PRO A 120 -11.37 -11.89 -0.26
C PRO A 120 -11.54 -12.49 1.15
N ASP A 121 -12.68 -12.28 1.79
CA ASP A 121 -12.95 -12.75 3.15
C ASP A 121 -12.66 -14.25 3.35
N ALA A 122 -12.93 -15.07 2.33
CA ALA A 122 -12.70 -16.52 2.39
C ALA A 122 -11.22 -16.91 2.40
N GLU A 123 -10.34 -16.01 1.96
CA GLU A 123 -8.88 -16.22 1.90
C GLU A 123 -8.14 -15.43 2.96
N ARG A 124 -8.86 -14.63 3.74
CA ARG A 124 -8.30 -13.77 4.78
C ARG A 124 -8.12 -14.56 6.08
N TYR A 125 -7.08 -15.41 6.14
CA TYR A 125 -6.64 -16.09 7.36
C TYR A 125 -5.17 -16.49 7.27
N SER A 126 -4.49 -16.49 8.41
CA SER A 126 -3.10 -16.96 8.53
C SER A 126 -2.95 -18.08 9.56
N PHE A 127 -3.96 -18.29 10.39
CA PHE A 127 -3.93 -19.25 11.50
C PHE A 127 -5.29 -19.94 11.69
N ILE A 128 -5.29 -21.20 12.15
CA ILE A 128 -6.52 -21.92 12.48
C ILE A 128 -6.51 -22.32 13.95
N PHE A 129 -7.39 -21.70 14.73
CA PHE A 129 -7.54 -22.00 16.13
C PHE A 129 -8.84 -22.78 16.41
N ARG A 130 -8.72 -24.05 16.80
CA ARG A 130 -9.85 -24.93 17.12
C ARG A 130 -10.92 -24.98 16.03
N GLY A 131 -10.48 -24.96 14.77
CA GLY A 131 -11.35 -25.00 13.59
C GLY A 131 -11.88 -23.61 13.14
N ASN A 132 -11.46 -22.52 13.79
CA ASN A 132 -11.78 -21.16 13.36
C ASN A 132 -10.58 -20.56 12.63
N ALA A 133 -10.79 -20.13 11.40
CA ALA A 133 -9.82 -19.36 10.63
C ALA A 133 -9.68 -17.94 11.23
N GLN A 134 -8.46 -17.47 11.39
CA GLN A 134 -8.12 -16.19 12.02
C GLN A 134 -7.01 -15.50 11.23
N VAL A 135 -7.12 -14.19 11.08
CA VAL A 135 -6.02 -13.34 10.63
C VAL A 135 -5.24 -12.89 11.86
N LEU A 136 -3.98 -13.29 11.97
CA LEU A 136 -3.09 -12.86 13.06
C LEU A 136 -1.80 -12.24 12.53
N ASP A 137 -1.45 -12.58 11.30
CA ASP A 137 -0.28 -12.08 10.59
C ASP A 137 -0.71 -11.01 9.59
N HIS A 138 -0.12 -9.84 9.66
CA HIS A 138 -0.48 -8.69 8.84
C HIS A 138 0.76 -8.09 8.17
N ALA A 139 0.53 -7.29 7.12
CA ALA A 139 1.45 -6.33 6.58
C ALA A 139 0.79 -4.94 6.65
N LEU A 140 1.34 -4.08 7.49
CA LEU A 140 0.92 -2.69 7.60
C LEU A 140 1.95 -1.85 6.86
N THR A 141 1.53 -1.05 5.89
CA THR A 141 2.42 -0.31 4.99
C THR A 141 2.18 1.19 5.08
N SER A 142 3.26 1.94 4.87
CA SER A 142 3.15 3.39 4.68
C SER A 142 2.48 3.71 3.33
N GLU A 143 1.91 4.90 3.22
CA GLU A 143 1.23 5.38 2.01
C GLU A 143 2.08 5.19 0.74
N LYS A 144 3.38 5.53 0.80
CA LYS A 144 4.29 5.35 -0.34
C LYS A 144 4.44 3.89 -0.76
N LEU A 145 4.59 2.96 0.19
CA LEU A 145 4.70 1.54 -0.15
C LEU A 145 3.36 0.95 -0.60
N ALA A 146 2.25 1.33 0.05
CA ALA A 146 0.91 0.86 -0.32
C ALA A 146 0.57 1.17 -1.79
N ALA A 147 0.95 2.36 -2.26
CA ALA A 147 0.74 2.78 -3.66
C ALA A 147 1.53 1.93 -4.68
N GLU A 148 2.57 1.23 -4.25
CA GLU A 148 3.43 0.39 -5.11
C GLU A 148 3.11 -1.11 -4.99
N ILE A 149 2.14 -1.51 -4.16
CA ILE A 149 1.72 -2.91 -4.01
C ILE A 149 0.76 -3.29 -5.15
N SER A 150 1.07 -4.39 -5.82
CA SER A 150 0.27 -4.91 -6.93
C SER A 150 -0.59 -6.10 -6.56
N ASP A 151 -0.18 -6.88 -5.55
CA ASP A 151 -0.92 -8.07 -5.12
C ASP A 151 -0.51 -8.49 -3.70
N VAL A 152 -1.39 -9.23 -3.04
CA VAL A 152 -1.20 -9.74 -1.67
C VAL A 152 -1.73 -11.16 -1.62
N GLU A 153 -0.98 -12.09 -0.99
CA GLU A 153 -1.46 -13.44 -0.78
C GLU A 153 -0.91 -14.08 0.50
N TYR A 154 -1.61 -15.07 1.03
CA TYR A 154 -1.04 -15.99 2.02
C TYR A 154 -0.50 -17.24 1.33
N GLY A 155 0.76 -17.56 1.59
CA GLY A 155 1.38 -18.81 1.14
C GLY A 155 0.81 -20.01 1.91
N ARG A 156 -0.16 -20.71 1.30
CA ARG A 156 -0.90 -21.81 1.92
C ARG A 156 -0.05 -23.05 2.15
N GLY A 157 -0.49 -23.89 3.10
CA GLY A 157 0.12 -25.17 3.41
C GLY A 157 0.68 -25.30 4.82
N ASN A 158 0.49 -24.29 5.66
CA ASN A 158 0.83 -24.32 7.07
C ASN A 158 -0.42 -24.34 7.96
N ALA A 159 -1.19 -23.25 7.99
CA ALA A 159 -2.32 -23.08 8.90
C ALA A 159 -3.39 -24.18 8.74
N ASP A 160 -3.68 -24.57 7.51
CA ASP A 160 -4.70 -25.56 7.13
C ASP A 160 -4.15 -26.97 6.88
N ALA A 161 -2.81 -27.16 6.93
CA ALA A 161 -2.21 -28.47 6.77
C ALA A 161 -2.41 -29.36 8.02
N ALA A 162 -2.40 -30.67 7.82
CA ALA A 162 -2.60 -31.64 8.88
C ALA A 162 -1.55 -31.50 10.00
N VAL A 163 -1.98 -31.48 11.26
CA VAL A 163 -1.11 -31.24 12.43
C VAL A 163 -0.02 -32.31 12.59
N ASP A 164 -0.23 -33.54 12.13
CA ASP A 164 0.76 -34.61 12.18
C ASP A 164 1.96 -34.38 11.25
N LEU A 165 1.86 -33.47 10.28
CA LEU A 165 2.97 -33.08 9.42
C LEU A 165 4.02 -32.20 10.09
N ILE A 166 3.75 -31.62 11.26
CA ILE A 166 4.66 -30.66 11.94
C ILE A 166 6.06 -31.24 12.23
N ASN A 167 6.18 -32.56 12.33
CA ASN A 167 7.46 -33.25 12.56
C ASN A 167 7.91 -34.09 11.35
N ASP A 168 7.24 -34.00 10.22
CA ASP A 168 7.59 -34.76 9.03
C ASP A 168 8.69 -34.03 8.25
N VAL A 169 9.93 -34.44 8.44
CA VAL A 169 11.10 -33.88 7.74
C VAL A 169 11.07 -34.07 6.21
N GLY A 170 10.18 -34.91 5.71
CA GLY A 170 9.98 -35.19 4.29
C GLY A 170 8.93 -34.23 3.65
N SER A 171 8.25 -33.40 4.46
CA SER A 171 7.22 -32.48 4.00
C SER A 171 7.64 -31.04 4.23
N VAL A 172 7.28 -30.17 3.30
CA VAL A 172 7.37 -28.71 3.47
C VAL A 172 6.08 -28.13 4.10
N LEU A 173 5.01 -28.92 4.11
CA LEU A 173 3.74 -28.52 4.72
C LEU A 173 3.84 -28.54 6.26
N ARG A 174 3.14 -27.62 6.88
CA ARG A 174 3.11 -27.49 8.36
C ARG A 174 4.48 -27.22 8.98
N SER A 175 5.37 -26.54 8.27
CA SER A 175 6.64 -26.07 8.84
C SER A 175 6.44 -24.98 9.89
N SER A 176 5.27 -24.36 9.92
CA SER A 176 4.74 -23.44 10.93
C SER A 176 3.27 -23.78 11.19
N ASP A 177 2.68 -23.25 12.24
CA ASP A 177 1.23 -23.23 12.46
C ASP A 177 0.55 -21.99 11.84
N HIS A 178 1.35 -21.06 11.31
CA HIS A 178 0.90 -19.89 10.56
C HIS A 178 1.29 -19.96 9.09
N ASP A 179 0.43 -19.44 8.21
CA ASP A 179 0.76 -19.17 6.82
C ASP A 179 1.55 -17.85 6.71
N GLY A 180 2.53 -17.82 5.83
CA GLY A 180 3.31 -16.61 5.54
C GLY A 180 2.54 -15.66 4.62
N LEU A 181 2.61 -14.37 4.90
CA LEU A 181 2.06 -13.33 4.04
C LEU A 181 3.11 -12.89 3.01
N VAL A 182 2.69 -12.71 1.76
CA VAL A 182 3.49 -12.21 0.65
C VAL A 182 2.82 -10.95 0.12
N ILE A 183 3.59 -9.89 -0.07
CA ILE A 183 3.20 -8.69 -0.79
C ILE A 183 4.06 -8.59 -2.05
N TYR A 184 3.44 -8.26 -3.17
CA TYR A 184 4.10 -8.05 -4.45
C TYR A 184 4.18 -6.56 -4.69
N VAL A 185 5.38 -6.07 -4.98
CA VAL A 185 5.63 -4.64 -5.16
C VAL A 185 6.07 -4.41 -6.60
N LEU A 186 5.39 -3.50 -7.29
CA LEU A 186 5.79 -3.00 -8.59
C LEU A 186 6.68 -1.77 -8.39
N GLN A 187 7.78 -1.73 -9.11
CA GLN A 187 8.62 -0.54 -9.12
C GLN A 187 8.04 0.48 -10.09
N ASP A 188 7.82 1.70 -9.62
CA ASP A 188 7.47 2.89 -10.39
C ASP A 188 8.44 3.99 -9.96
N GLU A 189 9.48 4.25 -10.79
CA GLU A 189 10.63 5.06 -10.38
C GLU A 189 10.34 6.57 -10.40
N ASP A 190 9.48 7.01 -11.31
CA ASP A 190 9.11 8.42 -11.44
C ASP A 190 7.74 8.77 -10.84
N ALA A 191 7.06 7.73 -10.29
CA ALA A 191 5.80 7.84 -9.58
C ALA A 191 4.65 8.46 -10.43
N ASP A 192 4.61 8.09 -11.70
CA ASP A 192 3.56 8.52 -12.61
C ASP A 192 2.34 7.57 -12.64
N GLY A 193 2.42 6.47 -11.87
CA GLY A 193 1.38 5.46 -11.75
C GLY A 193 1.51 4.31 -12.75
N VAL A 194 2.55 4.29 -13.59
CA VAL A 194 2.85 3.19 -14.53
C VAL A 194 4.11 2.45 -14.07
N PRO A 195 4.04 1.13 -13.82
CA PRO A 195 5.22 0.37 -13.43
C PRO A 195 6.33 0.43 -14.47
N ASN A 196 7.60 0.45 -14.03
CA ASN A 196 8.78 0.55 -14.90
C ASN A 196 8.79 -0.45 -16.07
N ASP A 197 8.25 -1.67 -15.87
CA ASP A 197 8.20 -2.71 -16.90
C ASP A 197 7.21 -2.38 -18.04
N ASP A 198 6.21 -1.56 -17.74
CA ASP A 198 5.16 -1.13 -18.68
C ASP A 198 5.33 0.34 -19.11
N ASP A 199 6.31 1.04 -18.53
CA ASP A 199 6.56 2.45 -18.71
C ASP A 199 7.47 2.73 -19.92
N PHE A 200 6.94 3.46 -20.86
CA PHE A 200 7.66 3.93 -22.05
C PHE A 200 8.46 5.21 -21.80
N CYS A 201 8.13 5.93 -20.75
CA CYS A 201 8.67 7.24 -20.42
C CYS A 201 9.21 7.36 -18.99
N PRO A 202 10.24 6.58 -18.58
CA PRO A 202 10.70 6.38 -17.21
C PRO A 202 11.32 7.63 -16.55
N SER A 203 10.85 8.80 -16.88
CA SER A 203 11.28 10.08 -16.31
C SER A 203 10.18 11.13 -16.44
N THR A 204 8.95 10.69 -16.36
CA THR A 204 7.77 11.59 -16.39
C THR A 204 7.77 12.47 -15.13
N THR A 205 7.47 13.73 -15.32
CA THR A 205 7.34 14.69 -14.23
C THR A 205 5.91 15.21 -14.19
N LEU A 206 5.22 14.97 -13.10
CA LEU A 206 3.86 15.43 -12.86
C LEU A 206 3.81 16.45 -11.69
N PRO A 207 2.94 17.46 -11.75
CA PRO A 207 2.23 17.90 -12.97
C PRO A 207 3.20 18.34 -14.06
N GLU A 208 2.81 18.13 -15.31
CA GLU A 208 3.67 18.46 -16.45
C GLU A 208 3.76 19.98 -16.73
N ASN A 209 4.81 20.41 -17.48
CA ASN A 209 5.03 21.83 -17.80
C ASN A 209 4.17 22.32 -18.98
N VAL A 210 3.43 21.47 -19.61
CA VAL A 210 2.43 21.83 -20.64
C VAL A 210 1.02 21.70 -20.04
N PRO A 211 0.06 22.53 -20.48
CA PRO A 211 0.21 23.60 -21.46
C PRO A 211 0.87 24.85 -20.85
N THR A 212 1.64 25.57 -21.63
CA THR A 212 2.22 26.87 -21.21
C THR A 212 1.20 28.01 -21.18
N ARG A 213 -0.05 27.72 -21.50
CA ARG A 213 -1.23 28.61 -21.44
C ARG A 213 -2.42 27.81 -20.92
N GLU A 214 -3.61 28.40 -20.94
CA GLU A 214 -4.84 27.69 -20.62
C GLU A 214 -5.02 26.47 -21.55
N LEU A 215 -5.43 25.34 -20.96
CA LEU A 215 -5.71 24.11 -21.66
C LEU A 215 -6.77 24.33 -22.75
N GLY A 216 -6.46 23.96 -23.96
CA GLY A 216 -7.33 24.17 -25.13
C GLY A 216 -8.52 23.22 -25.15
N THR A 217 -9.58 23.61 -25.87
CA THR A 217 -10.75 22.72 -26.04
C THR A 217 -10.36 21.44 -26.78
N ASN A 218 -10.77 20.28 -26.21
CA ASN A 218 -10.36 18.93 -26.64
C ASN A 218 -8.84 18.76 -26.72
N ARG A 219 -8.14 19.37 -25.79
CA ARG A 219 -6.71 19.18 -25.55
C ARG A 219 -6.51 18.50 -24.21
N PHE A 220 -5.41 17.82 -24.07
CA PHE A 220 -5.09 16.96 -22.95
C PHE A 220 -3.72 17.30 -22.37
N ALA A 221 -3.62 17.36 -21.05
CA ALA A 221 -2.40 17.47 -20.28
C ALA A 221 -2.73 17.14 -18.82
N ASP A 222 -1.83 16.52 -18.08
CA ASP A 222 -1.98 16.35 -16.65
C ASP A 222 -1.49 17.62 -15.94
N THR A 223 -2.44 18.48 -15.53
CA THR A 223 -2.14 19.81 -14.98
C THR A 223 -2.14 19.86 -13.46
N ASP A 224 -2.63 18.83 -12.78
CA ASP A 224 -2.66 18.74 -11.33
C ASP A 224 -1.86 17.57 -10.74
N GLY A 225 -1.37 16.67 -11.60
CA GLY A 225 -0.46 15.58 -11.22
C GLY A 225 -1.17 14.36 -10.63
N ASP A 226 -2.44 14.17 -10.96
CA ASP A 226 -3.23 13.04 -10.47
C ASP A 226 -3.17 11.78 -11.35
N GLY A 227 -2.36 11.81 -12.44
CA GLY A 227 -2.21 10.71 -13.39
C GLY A 227 -3.33 10.62 -14.43
N VAL A 228 -4.30 11.54 -14.41
CA VAL A 228 -5.41 11.63 -15.37
C VAL A 228 -5.29 12.90 -16.19
N PHE A 229 -5.31 12.77 -17.51
CA PHE A 229 -5.21 13.94 -18.37
C PHE A 229 -6.45 14.84 -18.29
N ASP A 230 -6.25 16.05 -17.83
CA ASP A 230 -7.25 17.12 -17.88
C ASP A 230 -7.66 17.42 -19.32
N THR A 231 -8.91 17.83 -19.48
CA THR A 231 -9.41 18.29 -20.78
C THR A 231 -10.52 19.34 -20.62
N THR A 232 -10.56 20.30 -21.54
CA THR A 232 -11.65 21.26 -21.63
C THR A 232 -12.66 20.80 -22.68
N PRO A 233 -13.86 20.34 -22.29
CA PRO A 233 -14.85 19.90 -23.26
C PRO A 233 -15.42 21.07 -24.08
N PRO A 234 -15.90 20.83 -25.31
CA PRO A 234 -16.62 21.84 -26.07
C PRO A 234 -17.86 22.33 -25.34
N SER A 235 -18.14 23.63 -25.49
CA SER A 235 -19.28 24.27 -24.84
C SER A 235 -20.59 23.50 -25.09
N GLY A 236 -21.25 23.08 -24.01
CA GLY A 236 -22.54 22.35 -24.06
C GLY A 236 -22.42 20.86 -24.35
N LYS A 237 -21.21 20.28 -24.33
CA LYS A 237 -20.97 18.83 -24.42
C LYS A 237 -20.16 18.37 -23.23
N GLY A 238 -20.39 17.15 -22.78
CA GLY A 238 -19.53 16.49 -21.80
C GLY A 238 -18.15 16.14 -22.39
N PRO A 239 -17.18 15.71 -21.56
CA PRO A 239 -15.89 15.23 -22.05
C PRO A 239 -16.13 14.07 -23.02
N GLY A 240 -15.52 14.17 -24.22
CA GLY A 240 -15.74 13.19 -25.28
C GLY A 240 -14.87 11.94 -25.13
N LYS A 241 -13.66 12.08 -24.61
CA LYS A 241 -12.71 11.02 -24.26
C LYS A 241 -12.01 11.40 -22.97
N ALA A 242 -11.55 10.42 -22.26
CA ALA A 242 -10.62 10.53 -21.15
C ALA A 242 -9.37 9.72 -21.52
N PHE A 243 -8.22 10.13 -21.03
CA PHE A 243 -6.97 9.41 -21.06
C PHE A 243 -6.34 9.49 -19.68
N ASP A 244 -5.57 8.49 -19.31
CA ASP A 244 -4.75 8.44 -18.10
C ASP A 244 -3.32 8.02 -18.45
N MET A 245 -2.43 7.98 -17.46
CA MET A 245 -1.04 7.59 -17.68
C MET A 245 -0.91 6.12 -18.10
N GLN A 246 -1.83 5.25 -17.70
CA GLN A 246 -1.87 3.86 -18.15
C GLN A 246 -2.12 3.76 -19.67
N ASP A 247 -3.06 4.57 -20.20
CA ASP A 247 -3.35 4.62 -21.62
C ASP A 247 -2.12 5.04 -22.44
N THR A 248 -1.28 5.92 -21.90
CA THR A 248 -0.11 6.47 -22.58
C THR A 248 1.18 5.73 -22.26
N ALA A 249 1.12 4.63 -21.48
CA ALA A 249 2.27 3.87 -20.98
C ALA A 249 3.31 4.82 -20.33
N GLY A 250 2.88 5.60 -19.33
CA GLY A 250 3.71 6.48 -18.53
C GLY A 250 4.08 7.82 -19.20
N CYS A 251 3.64 8.11 -20.42
CA CYS A 251 4.09 9.30 -21.14
C CYS A 251 3.17 10.50 -20.98
N SER A 252 3.69 11.60 -20.42
CA SER A 252 3.01 12.89 -20.37
C SER A 252 2.80 13.51 -21.76
N CYS A 253 1.90 14.50 -21.86
CA CYS A 253 1.73 15.24 -23.11
C CYS A 253 3.04 15.93 -23.53
N GLU A 254 3.86 16.42 -22.62
CA GLU A 254 5.17 17.03 -22.93
C GLU A 254 6.07 16.03 -23.66
N GLN A 255 6.18 14.80 -23.19
CA GLN A 255 6.98 13.73 -23.79
C GLN A 255 6.38 13.26 -25.14
N ILE A 256 5.06 13.16 -25.23
CA ILE A 256 4.36 12.84 -26.50
C ILE A 256 4.63 13.91 -27.58
N ILE A 257 4.66 15.20 -27.19
CA ILE A 257 5.02 16.30 -28.10
C ILE A 257 6.42 16.11 -28.67
N ASP A 258 7.38 15.79 -27.80
CA ASP A 258 8.77 15.60 -28.21
C ASP A 258 8.93 14.35 -29.07
N ALA A 259 8.35 13.23 -28.65
CA ALA A 259 8.44 11.96 -29.37
C ALA A 259 7.81 12.00 -30.77
N GLN A 260 6.68 12.71 -30.95
CA GLN A 260 5.98 12.83 -32.19
C GLN A 260 6.42 14.08 -33.01
N GLY A 261 7.31 14.92 -32.49
CA GLY A 261 7.76 16.16 -33.13
C GLY A 261 6.63 17.16 -33.38
N LEU A 262 5.71 17.30 -32.43
CA LEU A 262 4.53 18.15 -32.53
C LEU A 262 4.90 19.62 -32.39
N GLY A 263 4.14 20.49 -33.07
CA GLY A 263 4.44 21.93 -33.12
C GLY A 263 3.94 22.69 -31.88
N ASN A 264 4.33 23.98 -31.82
CA ASN A 264 4.04 24.92 -30.70
C ASN A 264 2.56 25.05 -30.31
N GLY A 265 1.62 24.57 -31.09
CA GLY A 265 0.19 24.53 -30.74
C GLY A 265 -0.08 23.56 -29.60
N HIS A 266 0.63 22.44 -29.57
CA HIS A 266 0.54 21.44 -28.51
C HIS A 266 1.21 21.91 -27.21
N THR A 267 2.43 22.45 -27.31
CA THR A 267 3.14 23.04 -26.17
C THR A 267 2.34 24.16 -25.48
N LYS A 268 1.56 24.94 -26.24
CA LYS A 268 0.79 26.05 -25.67
C LYS A 268 -0.54 25.64 -25.08
N PHE A 269 -1.20 24.64 -25.64
CA PHE A 269 -2.60 24.34 -25.36
C PHE A 269 -2.88 22.89 -24.98
N GLY A 270 -1.87 22.04 -24.84
CA GLY A 270 -1.99 20.61 -24.57
C GLY A 270 -2.04 19.76 -25.86
N CYS A 271 -1.92 18.44 -25.70
CA CYS A 271 -1.97 17.47 -26.77
C CYS A 271 -3.36 17.41 -27.43
N SER A 272 -3.42 17.28 -28.73
CA SER A 272 -4.71 17.08 -29.44
C SER A 272 -5.21 15.65 -29.23
N ILE A 273 -6.52 15.44 -29.38
CA ILE A 273 -7.11 14.11 -29.34
C ILE A 273 -6.44 13.16 -30.36
N GLU A 274 -6.12 13.64 -31.54
CA GLU A 274 -5.42 12.84 -32.55
C GLU A 274 -4.00 12.46 -32.13
N ALA A 275 -3.28 13.36 -31.47
CA ALA A 275 -1.95 13.07 -30.94
C ALA A 275 -2.01 11.99 -29.83
N MET A 276 -2.95 12.11 -28.90
CA MET A 276 -3.17 11.11 -27.84
C MET A 276 -3.56 9.76 -28.44
N GLU A 277 -4.55 9.72 -29.35
CA GLU A 277 -4.98 8.47 -29.99
C GLU A 277 -3.86 7.78 -30.76
N ASN A 278 -3.05 8.54 -31.49
CA ASN A 278 -1.91 8.00 -32.22
C ASN A 278 -0.84 7.44 -31.28
N TRP A 279 -0.62 8.11 -30.14
CA TRP A 279 0.32 7.64 -29.13
C TRP A 279 -0.18 6.35 -28.47
N VAL A 280 -1.39 6.35 -27.92
CA VAL A 280 -2.02 5.18 -27.31
C VAL A 280 -2.00 3.98 -28.26
N PHE A 281 -2.28 4.20 -29.57
CA PHE A 281 -2.19 3.12 -30.57
C PHE A 281 -0.76 2.63 -30.78
N ALA A 282 0.24 3.51 -30.65
CA ALA A 282 1.64 3.17 -30.88
C ALA A 282 2.27 2.40 -29.71
N VAL A 283 1.82 2.67 -28.46
CA VAL A 283 2.32 2.01 -27.24
C VAL A 283 1.43 0.85 -26.76
N ALA A 284 0.30 0.61 -27.41
CA ALA A 284 -0.57 -0.51 -27.08
C ALA A 284 0.20 -1.85 -27.23
N PRO A 285 0.09 -2.77 -26.24
CA PRO A 285 0.80 -4.03 -26.22
C PRO A 285 0.38 -5.03 -27.31
#